data_34983e446681c0f6c8fbee29df11f226
#
_entry.id   34983e446681c0f6c8fbee29df11f226
#
_cell.length_a   1.000
_cell.length_b   1.000
_cell.length_c   1.000
_cell.angle_alpha   90.00
_cell.angle_beta   90.00
_cell.angle_gamma   90.00
#
_symmetry.space_group_name_H-M   'P 1'
#
loop_
_entity.id
_entity.type
_entity.pdbx_description
1 polymer ?
#
loop_
_entity_poly.entity_id
_entity_poly.type
_entity_poly.pdbx_seq_one_letter_code
_entity_poly.pdbx_strand_id
1 'polypeptide(L)'
;VEEYEDYNGKDTPYGGKYLEIDVPKNNKIKYSSYDEVYSILENGTGVIYFGFPTCPWCRNLVPVLLAASKEVGIDTIYYLNNMEDRDSKELVDNEIVIKKNGTQNYYKLVDKLESVLGEYEGLNDSSIKRLYYPTVIFVKDGKIVDSHIGTVDSQENPSVFLDDDQYKELKNTLVDKMTKLIVCDGAC
;
A
#
# COMPACT_ATOMS: atom_id res chain seq x y z
N VAL A 1 7.74 -5.45 10.51
CA VAL A 1 7.97 -5.62 9.05
C VAL A 1 9.20 -6.49 8.79
N GLU A 2 9.69 -7.16 9.83
CA GLU A 2 10.80 -8.14 9.76
C GLU A 2 10.51 -9.24 8.73
N GLU A 3 9.24 -9.60 8.53
CA GLU A 3 8.83 -10.59 7.54
C GLU A 3 9.31 -10.29 6.10
N TYR A 4 9.59 -9.01 5.77
CA TYR A 4 10.14 -8.66 4.46
C TYR A 4 11.57 -9.16 4.29
N GLU A 5 12.38 -9.08 5.35
CA GLU A 5 13.77 -9.54 5.33
C GLU A 5 13.88 -11.08 5.29
N ASP A 6 12.86 -11.79 5.82
CA ASP A 6 12.77 -13.25 5.74
C ASP A 6 12.78 -13.78 4.31
N TYR A 7 12.39 -12.97 3.33
CA TYR A 7 12.37 -13.34 1.90
C TYR A 7 13.61 -12.87 1.12
N ASN A 8 14.53 -12.12 1.74
CA ASN A 8 15.71 -11.61 1.06
C ASN A 8 16.51 -12.74 0.40
N GLY A 9 16.74 -12.62 -0.90
CA GLY A 9 17.53 -13.56 -1.70
C GLY A 9 16.94 -14.96 -1.87
N LYS A 10 15.75 -15.26 -1.32
CA LYS A 10 15.05 -16.52 -1.56
C LYS A 10 14.51 -16.58 -3.00
N ASP A 11 14.38 -17.79 -3.52
CA ASP A 11 13.84 -18.01 -4.86
C ASP A 11 12.34 -17.65 -4.92
N THR A 12 11.92 -17.00 -6.00
CA THR A 12 10.50 -16.73 -6.24
C THR A 12 9.84 -17.91 -6.96
N PRO A 13 8.51 -18.10 -6.81
CA PRO A 13 7.77 -19.14 -7.55
C PRO A 13 7.82 -18.99 -9.07
N TYR A 14 8.19 -17.80 -9.55
CA TYR A 14 8.16 -17.45 -10.98
C TYR A 14 9.56 -17.40 -11.62
N GLY A 15 10.59 -17.84 -10.89
CA GLY A 15 11.99 -17.73 -11.28
C GLY A 15 12.65 -16.43 -10.81
N GLY A 16 13.97 -16.51 -10.55
CA GLY A 16 14.72 -15.40 -9.94
C GLY A 16 14.58 -15.35 -8.42
N LYS A 17 15.05 -14.26 -7.84
CA LYS A 17 15.10 -14.06 -6.38
C LYS A 17 14.30 -12.84 -5.96
N TYR A 18 13.76 -12.89 -4.73
CA TYR A 18 13.21 -11.68 -4.12
C TYR A 18 14.31 -10.64 -3.93
N LEU A 19 13.98 -9.37 -4.21
CA LEU A 19 14.87 -8.24 -3.97
C LEU A 19 15.27 -8.20 -2.49
N GLU A 20 16.55 -7.95 -2.21
CA GLU A 20 17.05 -7.84 -0.85
C GLU A 20 16.83 -6.40 -0.36
N ILE A 21 15.99 -6.22 0.64
CA ILE A 21 15.73 -4.93 1.26
C ILE A 21 16.19 -4.93 2.71
N ASP A 22 16.65 -3.79 3.18
CA ASP A 22 16.98 -3.55 4.58
C ASP A 22 15.83 -2.79 5.25
N VAL A 23 15.31 -3.35 6.33
CA VAL A 23 14.28 -2.73 7.16
C VAL A 23 14.87 -2.46 8.54
N PRO A 24 15.33 -1.24 8.81
CA PRO A 24 15.97 -0.90 10.08
C PRO A 24 15.12 -1.31 11.28
N LYS A 25 15.71 -1.90 12.31
CA LYS A 25 15.00 -2.37 13.52
C LYS A 25 14.19 -1.29 14.22
N ASN A 26 14.61 -0.04 14.09
CA ASN A 26 13.92 1.14 14.64
C ASN A 26 13.03 1.84 13.61
N ASN A 27 12.59 1.11 12.56
CA ASN A 27 11.67 1.65 11.55
C ASN A 27 10.33 2.05 12.18
N LYS A 28 9.57 2.83 11.42
CA LYS A 28 8.28 3.40 11.86
C LYS A 28 7.07 2.56 11.43
N ILE A 29 7.28 1.41 10.78
CA ILE A 29 6.18 0.55 10.33
C ILE A 29 5.75 -0.36 11.47
N LYS A 30 4.47 -0.28 11.85
CA LYS A 30 3.82 -1.07 12.90
C LYS A 30 2.75 -1.97 12.28
N TYR A 31 2.76 -3.25 12.62
CA TYR A 31 1.65 -4.15 12.29
C TYR A 31 0.35 -3.63 12.91
N SER A 32 -0.71 -3.65 12.11
CA SER A 32 -2.00 -3.14 12.51
C SER A 32 -3.12 -4.13 12.19
N SER A 33 -4.16 -4.09 13.00
CA SER A 33 -5.40 -4.82 12.77
C SER A 33 -6.36 -4.00 11.90
N TYR A 34 -7.41 -4.65 11.39
CA TYR A 34 -8.51 -3.95 10.74
C TYR A 34 -9.17 -2.90 11.66
N ASP A 35 -9.34 -3.21 12.95
CA ASP A 35 -9.94 -2.27 13.89
C ASP A 35 -9.10 -1.01 14.10
N GLU A 36 -7.76 -1.14 14.15
CA GLU A 36 -6.86 0.01 14.19
C GLU A 36 -6.94 0.84 12.91
N VAL A 37 -6.96 0.18 11.74
CA VAL A 37 -7.14 0.86 10.45
C VAL A 37 -8.48 1.59 10.37
N TYR A 38 -9.56 0.96 10.80
CA TYR A 38 -10.88 1.61 10.83
C TYR A 38 -10.93 2.79 11.79
N SER A 39 -10.30 2.69 12.95
CA SER A 39 -10.21 3.79 13.91
C SER A 39 -9.51 5.01 13.32
N ILE A 40 -8.44 4.79 12.54
CA ILE A 40 -7.73 5.88 11.85
C ILE A 40 -8.61 6.48 10.75
N LEU A 41 -9.27 5.65 9.94
CA LEU A 41 -10.16 6.10 8.87
C LEU A 41 -11.40 6.84 9.38
N GLU A 42 -11.81 6.62 10.63
CA GLU A 42 -12.99 7.26 11.21
C GLU A 42 -12.66 8.55 11.96
N ASN A 43 -11.54 8.59 12.70
CA ASN A 43 -11.26 9.71 13.61
C ASN A 43 -9.77 10.04 13.77
N GLY A 44 -8.87 9.26 13.13
CA GLY A 44 -7.43 9.36 13.37
C GLY A 44 -6.69 10.18 12.33
N THR A 45 -5.39 10.33 12.58
CA THR A 45 -4.42 10.88 11.63
C THR A 45 -3.26 9.90 11.53
N GLY A 46 -2.84 9.56 10.30
CA GLY A 46 -1.72 8.64 10.07
C GLY A 46 -1.56 8.19 8.63
N VAL A 47 -0.49 7.45 8.42
CA VAL A 47 -0.19 6.76 7.16
C VAL A 47 -0.55 5.30 7.30
N ILE A 48 -1.41 4.78 6.42
CA ILE A 48 -1.80 3.37 6.38
C ILE A 48 -1.16 2.74 5.16
N TYR A 49 -0.47 1.63 5.34
CA TYR A 49 0.19 0.89 4.27
C TYR A 49 -0.39 -0.51 4.14
N PHE A 50 -0.88 -0.84 2.94
CA PHE A 50 -1.33 -2.17 2.54
C PHE A 50 -0.30 -2.80 1.61
N GLY A 51 0.18 -3.97 1.97
CA GLY A 51 1.19 -4.70 1.22
C GLY A 51 1.46 -6.08 1.80
N PHE A 52 2.38 -6.82 1.21
CA PHE A 52 2.83 -8.12 1.70
C PHE A 52 4.26 -8.44 1.24
N PRO A 53 5.01 -9.28 1.97
CA PRO A 53 6.47 -9.39 1.80
C PRO A 53 6.94 -10.03 0.49
N THR A 54 6.09 -10.85 -0.15
CA THR A 54 6.41 -11.50 -1.44
C THR A 54 6.00 -10.67 -2.66
N CYS A 55 5.37 -9.49 -2.46
CA CYS A 55 5.00 -8.58 -3.53
C CYS A 55 6.23 -7.81 -4.02
N PRO A 56 6.63 -7.93 -5.30
CA PRO A 56 7.82 -7.26 -5.80
C PRO A 56 7.68 -5.73 -5.83
N TRP A 57 6.50 -5.20 -6.12
CA TRP A 57 6.19 -3.77 -6.03
C TRP A 57 6.29 -3.24 -4.59
N CYS A 58 5.81 -4.05 -3.61
CA CYS A 58 5.92 -3.69 -2.20
C CYS A 58 7.38 -3.63 -1.74
N ARG A 59 8.23 -4.55 -2.24
CA ARG A 59 9.66 -4.56 -1.92
C ARG A 59 10.39 -3.34 -2.45
N ASN A 60 9.94 -2.78 -3.57
CA ASN A 60 10.44 -1.51 -4.09
C ASN A 60 9.92 -0.31 -3.29
N LEU A 61 8.66 -0.32 -2.85
CA LEU A 61 8.06 0.79 -2.13
C LEU A 61 8.63 0.94 -0.70
N VAL A 62 8.76 -0.15 0.06
CA VAL A 62 9.05 -0.10 1.51
C VAL A 62 10.28 0.72 1.86
N PRO A 63 11.45 0.57 1.21
CA PRO A 63 12.62 1.40 1.52
C PRO A 63 12.37 2.90 1.28
N VAL A 64 11.63 3.24 0.22
CA VAL A 64 11.30 4.62 -0.13
C VAL A 64 10.30 5.21 0.86
N LEU A 65 9.29 4.43 1.25
CA LEU A 65 8.29 4.81 2.25
C LEU A 65 8.94 5.13 3.61
N LEU A 66 9.91 4.33 4.03
CA LEU A 66 10.69 4.56 5.24
C LEU A 66 11.55 5.83 5.13
N ALA A 67 12.19 6.05 3.99
CA ALA A 67 12.98 7.24 3.77
C ALA A 67 12.13 8.52 3.79
N ALA A 68 10.97 8.50 3.13
CA ALA A 68 10.01 9.60 3.10
C ALA A 68 9.45 9.89 4.51
N SER A 69 9.04 8.86 5.24
CA SER A 69 8.52 9.01 6.61
C SER A 69 9.52 9.62 7.57
N LYS A 70 10.80 9.25 7.44
CA LYS A 70 11.90 9.83 8.23
C LYS A 70 12.11 11.31 7.90
N GLU A 71 12.03 11.69 6.62
CA GLU A 71 12.23 13.06 6.17
C GLU A 71 11.12 13.98 6.70
N VAL A 72 9.86 13.53 6.63
CA VAL A 72 8.69 14.30 7.09
C VAL A 72 8.52 14.25 8.61
N GLY A 73 9.11 13.28 9.29
CA GLY A 73 8.94 13.09 10.73
C GLY A 73 7.64 12.34 11.08
N ILE A 74 7.19 11.42 10.23
CA ILE A 74 6.05 10.56 10.53
C ILE A 74 6.46 9.54 11.60
N ASP A 75 5.74 9.49 12.72
CA ASP A 75 6.06 8.62 13.85
C ASP A 75 5.62 7.18 13.68
N THR A 76 4.55 6.95 12.91
CA THR A 76 4.01 5.60 12.71
C THR A 76 3.39 5.44 11.32
N ILE A 77 3.74 4.34 10.66
CA ILE A 77 3.06 3.83 9.47
C ILE A 77 2.33 2.56 9.89
N TYR A 78 1.01 2.57 9.76
CA TYR A 78 0.16 1.45 10.13
C TYR A 78 0.09 0.45 8.98
N TYR A 79 0.68 -0.72 9.17
CA TYR A 79 0.82 -1.73 8.14
C TYR A 79 -0.20 -2.85 8.33
N LEU A 80 -0.98 -3.13 7.31
CA LEU A 80 -1.90 -4.26 7.26
C LEU A 80 -1.59 -5.15 6.05
N ASN A 81 -1.16 -6.39 6.33
CA ASN A 81 -1.08 -7.44 5.32
C ASN A 81 -2.41 -8.20 5.31
N ASN A 82 -3.24 -7.90 4.32
CA ASN A 82 -4.55 -8.52 4.15
C ASN A 82 -4.69 -9.24 2.79
N MET A 83 -3.56 -9.72 2.24
CA MET A 83 -3.54 -10.42 0.96
C MET A 83 -4.44 -11.67 0.96
N GLU A 84 -4.42 -12.42 2.05
CA GLU A 84 -5.23 -13.64 2.17
C GLU A 84 -6.73 -13.36 2.31
N ASP A 85 -7.11 -12.17 2.77
CA ASP A 85 -8.50 -11.74 2.93
C ASP A 85 -9.13 -11.28 1.62
N ARG A 86 -8.31 -11.01 0.61
CA ARG A 86 -8.73 -10.43 -0.67
C ARG A 86 -9.54 -11.42 -1.51
N ASP A 87 -10.59 -10.92 -2.17
CA ASP A 87 -11.34 -11.66 -3.16
C ASP A 87 -10.56 -11.90 -4.47
N SER A 88 -11.06 -12.82 -5.26
CA SER A 88 -10.62 -13.02 -6.65
C SER A 88 -11.84 -13.20 -7.55
N LYS A 89 -11.92 -12.38 -8.59
CA LYS A 89 -12.97 -12.38 -9.61
C LYS A 89 -12.35 -12.41 -10.99
N GLU A 90 -13.05 -12.97 -11.94
CA GLU A 90 -12.69 -12.94 -13.35
C GLU A 90 -13.93 -12.76 -14.22
N LEU A 91 -13.76 -12.28 -15.44
CA LEU A 91 -14.81 -12.18 -16.43
C LEU A 91 -14.77 -13.44 -17.32
N VAL A 92 -15.85 -14.22 -17.31
CA VAL A 92 -16.02 -15.43 -18.15
C VAL A 92 -17.32 -15.28 -18.92
N ASP A 93 -17.28 -15.37 -20.25
CA ASP A 93 -18.46 -15.23 -21.12
C ASP A 93 -19.31 -13.98 -20.83
N ASN A 94 -18.67 -12.86 -20.53
CA ASN A 94 -19.27 -11.57 -20.09
C ASN A 94 -20.00 -11.62 -18.74
N GLU A 95 -19.81 -12.66 -17.95
CA GLU A 95 -20.31 -12.75 -16.58
C GLU A 95 -19.17 -12.69 -15.56
N ILE A 96 -19.38 -11.96 -14.45
CA ILE A 96 -18.40 -11.88 -13.39
C ILE A 96 -18.49 -13.12 -12.51
N VAL A 97 -17.44 -13.93 -12.51
CA VAL A 97 -17.32 -15.15 -11.73
C VAL A 97 -16.43 -14.91 -10.52
N ILE A 98 -16.93 -15.21 -9.33
CA ILE A 98 -16.15 -15.14 -8.09
C ILE A 98 -15.37 -16.45 -7.93
N LYS A 99 -14.03 -16.37 -7.97
CA LYS A 99 -13.13 -17.52 -7.77
C LYS A 99 -12.79 -17.73 -6.30
N LYS A 100 -12.69 -16.63 -5.53
CA LYS A 100 -12.47 -16.63 -4.09
C LYS A 100 -13.27 -15.49 -3.48
N ASN A 101 -14.04 -15.77 -2.44
CA ASN A 101 -14.68 -14.71 -1.65
C ASN A 101 -13.64 -14.00 -0.78
N GLY A 102 -13.76 -12.70 -0.67
CA GLY A 102 -13.06 -11.93 0.35
C GLY A 102 -13.68 -12.13 1.73
N THR A 103 -12.95 -11.74 2.76
CA THR A 103 -13.53 -11.67 4.12
C THR A 103 -14.47 -10.46 4.26
N GLN A 104 -15.34 -10.47 5.25
CA GLN A 104 -16.21 -9.33 5.55
C GLN A 104 -15.40 -8.06 5.87
N ASN A 105 -14.27 -8.21 6.58
CA ASN A 105 -13.38 -7.10 6.86
C ASN A 105 -12.75 -6.52 5.58
N TYR A 106 -12.35 -7.38 4.65
CA TYR A 106 -11.84 -6.90 3.36
C TYR A 106 -12.88 -6.09 2.59
N TYR A 107 -14.11 -6.59 2.48
CA TYR A 107 -15.17 -5.85 1.78
C TYR A 107 -15.53 -4.53 2.47
N LYS A 108 -15.65 -4.51 3.80
CA LYS A 108 -15.85 -3.27 4.56
C LYS A 108 -14.71 -2.26 4.34
N LEU A 109 -13.46 -2.75 4.22
CA LEU A 109 -12.32 -1.90 3.92
C LEU A 109 -12.41 -1.30 2.50
N VAL A 110 -12.74 -2.13 1.50
CA VAL A 110 -12.92 -1.67 0.11
C VAL A 110 -13.99 -0.59 0.04
N ASP A 111 -15.14 -0.76 0.71
CA ASP A 111 -16.20 0.24 0.77
C ASP A 111 -15.72 1.58 1.38
N LYS A 112 -14.97 1.51 2.49
CA LYS A 112 -14.41 2.72 3.14
C LYS A 112 -13.37 3.45 2.28
N LEU A 113 -12.69 2.74 1.41
CA LEU A 113 -11.63 3.27 0.53
C LEU A 113 -12.09 3.48 -0.91
N GLU A 114 -13.36 3.25 -1.24
CA GLU A 114 -13.89 3.26 -2.61
C GLU A 114 -13.45 4.47 -3.43
N SER A 115 -13.46 5.66 -2.80
CA SER A 115 -13.13 6.92 -3.47
C SER A 115 -11.67 7.04 -3.96
N VAL A 116 -10.78 6.19 -3.45
CA VAL A 116 -9.34 6.23 -3.74
C VAL A 116 -8.79 4.91 -4.29
N LEU A 117 -9.62 3.89 -4.44
CA LEU A 117 -9.23 2.62 -5.04
C LEU A 117 -9.41 2.62 -6.55
N GLY A 118 -8.53 1.90 -7.24
CA GLY A 118 -8.65 1.61 -8.66
C GLY A 118 -9.80 0.66 -8.99
N GLU A 119 -10.20 0.64 -10.26
CA GLU A 119 -11.13 -0.34 -10.80
C GLU A 119 -10.56 -1.75 -10.66
N TYR A 120 -11.44 -2.74 -10.53
CA TYR A 120 -11.03 -4.14 -10.62
C TYR A 120 -10.74 -4.46 -12.10
N GLU A 121 -9.47 -4.43 -12.48
CA GLU A 121 -9.04 -4.66 -13.86
C GLU A 121 -9.54 -6.01 -14.41
N GLY A 122 -9.93 -6.00 -15.68
CA GLY A 122 -10.38 -7.19 -16.40
C GLY A 122 -11.85 -7.57 -16.18
N LEU A 123 -12.62 -6.83 -15.38
CA LEU A 123 -14.05 -7.11 -15.18
C LEU A 123 -14.97 -6.30 -16.11
N ASN A 124 -14.45 -5.31 -16.83
CA ASN A 124 -15.23 -4.40 -17.68
C ASN A 124 -16.37 -3.67 -16.90
N ASP A 125 -16.20 -3.47 -15.61
CA ASP A 125 -17.13 -2.76 -14.73
C ASP A 125 -16.35 -1.84 -13.80
N SER A 126 -16.35 -0.54 -14.11
CA SER A 126 -15.60 0.47 -13.37
C SER A 126 -16.16 0.76 -11.97
N SER A 127 -17.37 0.30 -11.67
CA SER A 127 -17.97 0.43 -10.34
C SER A 127 -17.36 -0.55 -9.33
N ILE A 128 -16.77 -1.65 -9.79
CA ILE A 128 -16.15 -2.62 -8.90
C ILE A 128 -14.72 -2.19 -8.60
N LYS A 129 -14.44 -1.94 -7.33
CA LYS A 129 -13.14 -1.49 -6.86
C LYS A 129 -12.33 -2.65 -6.28
N ARG A 130 -11.00 -2.50 -6.29
CA ARG A 130 -10.06 -3.47 -5.74
C ARG A 130 -8.93 -2.78 -5.00
N LEU A 131 -8.53 -3.34 -3.86
CA LEU A 131 -7.30 -2.96 -3.19
C LEU A 131 -6.12 -3.65 -3.88
N TYR A 132 -5.31 -2.87 -4.60
CA TYR A 132 -4.04 -3.32 -5.19
C TYR A 132 -2.89 -3.14 -4.19
N TYR A 133 -1.78 -3.84 -4.42
CA TYR A 133 -0.62 -3.75 -3.54
C TYR A 133 0.63 -3.34 -4.33
N PRO A 134 1.43 -2.42 -3.78
CA PRO A 134 1.21 -1.68 -2.54
C PRO A 134 0.18 -0.56 -2.69
N THR A 135 -0.54 -0.24 -1.62
CA THR A 135 -1.36 0.97 -1.49
C THR A 135 -1.02 1.68 -0.19
N VAL A 136 -0.83 2.99 -0.26
CA VAL A 136 -0.62 3.88 0.89
C VAL A 136 -1.74 4.89 0.96
N ILE A 137 -2.39 5.00 2.12
CA ILE A 137 -3.48 5.96 2.38
C ILE A 137 -3.01 6.97 3.43
N PHE A 138 -3.26 8.24 3.15
CA PHE A 138 -2.92 9.36 4.03
C PHE A 138 -4.19 9.91 4.64
N VAL A 139 -4.32 9.81 5.97
CA VAL A 139 -5.56 10.17 6.70
C VAL A 139 -5.24 11.29 7.68
N LYS A 140 -6.06 12.35 7.69
CA LYS A 140 -6.01 13.45 8.65
C LYS A 140 -7.39 13.66 9.25
N ASP A 141 -7.49 13.55 10.57
CA ASP A 141 -8.74 13.74 11.33
C ASP A 141 -9.92 12.94 10.76
N GLY A 142 -9.67 11.64 10.47
CA GLY A 142 -10.65 10.73 9.90
C GLY A 142 -10.99 10.96 8.42
N LYS A 143 -10.26 11.85 7.74
CA LYS A 143 -10.47 12.12 6.31
C LYS A 143 -9.28 11.63 5.49
N ILE A 144 -9.54 10.91 4.42
CA ILE A 144 -8.52 10.57 3.43
C ILE A 144 -8.14 11.85 2.70
N VAL A 145 -6.90 12.31 2.88
CA VAL A 145 -6.38 13.53 2.23
C VAL A 145 -5.59 13.23 0.98
N ASP A 146 -5.07 11.99 0.85
CA ASP A 146 -4.39 11.51 -0.35
C ASP A 146 -4.26 9.98 -0.33
N SER A 147 -3.86 9.41 -1.47
CA SER A 147 -3.52 8.00 -1.62
C SER A 147 -2.39 7.82 -2.63
N HIS A 148 -1.72 6.65 -2.59
CA HIS A 148 -0.72 6.25 -3.57
C HIS A 148 -0.82 4.74 -3.81
N ILE A 149 -0.87 4.33 -5.07
CA ILE A 149 -0.95 2.93 -5.48
C ILE A 149 0.27 2.61 -6.34
N GLY A 150 0.94 1.49 -6.07
CA GLY A 150 2.11 1.06 -6.82
C GLY A 150 3.39 1.81 -6.42
N THR A 151 4.26 2.02 -7.39
CA THR A 151 5.52 2.78 -7.29
C THR A 151 5.46 4.01 -8.20
N VAL A 152 6.21 4.04 -9.29
CA VAL A 152 6.15 5.08 -10.33
C VAL A 152 5.75 4.48 -11.67
N ASP A 153 5.09 5.26 -12.51
CA ASP A 153 4.56 4.78 -13.81
C ASP A 153 5.67 4.28 -14.74
N SER A 154 6.86 4.82 -14.61
CA SER A 154 8.03 4.44 -15.42
C SER A 154 8.68 3.12 -15.00
N GLN A 155 8.31 2.52 -13.88
CA GLN A 155 8.83 1.22 -13.46
C GLN A 155 8.04 0.08 -14.12
N GLU A 156 8.58 -0.48 -15.19
CA GLU A 156 7.95 -1.59 -15.91
C GLU A 156 8.21 -2.97 -15.26
N ASN A 157 9.38 -3.15 -14.65
CA ASN A 157 9.78 -4.43 -14.07
C ASN A 157 10.03 -4.33 -12.55
N PRO A 158 9.12 -4.84 -11.72
CA PRO A 158 9.28 -4.77 -10.27
C PRO A 158 10.28 -5.79 -9.69
N SER A 159 10.81 -6.70 -10.53
CA SER A 159 11.85 -7.65 -10.09
C SER A 159 13.24 -7.03 -10.03
N VAL A 160 13.39 -5.77 -10.42
CA VAL A 160 14.59 -4.96 -10.25
C VAL A 160 14.26 -3.74 -9.38
N PHE A 161 15.27 -3.21 -8.70
CA PHE A 161 15.10 -1.98 -7.93
C PHE A 161 14.79 -0.79 -8.83
N LEU A 162 14.09 0.19 -8.27
CA LEU A 162 13.97 1.52 -8.84
C LEU A 162 15.37 2.07 -9.15
N ASP A 163 15.52 2.71 -10.29
CA ASP A 163 16.70 3.52 -10.57
C ASP A 163 16.68 4.82 -9.73
N ASP A 164 17.75 5.61 -9.81
CA ASP A 164 17.91 6.81 -8.98
C ASP A 164 16.81 7.86 -9.25
N ASP A 165 16.38 8.01 -10.50
CA ASP A 165 15.35 8.99 -10.88
C ASP A 165 13.97 8.50 -10.41
N GLN A 166 13.65 7.23 -10.60
CA GLN A 166 12.43 6.58 -10.13
C GLN A 166 12.33 6.62 -8.60
N TYR A 167 13.44 6.30 -7.90
CA TYR A 167 13.49 6.39 -6.44
C TYR A 167 13.21 7.81 -5.95
N LYS A 168 13.84 8.81 -6.57
CA LYS A 168 13.67 10.22 -6.22
C LYS A 168 12.23 10.69 -6.48
N GLU A 169 11.66 10.32 -7.62
CA GLU A 169 10.28 10.63 -7.99
C GLU A 169 9.30 10.07 -6.93
N LEU A 170 9.41 8.77 -6.64
CA LEU A 170 8.55 8.11 -5.66
C LEU A 170 8.71 8.74 -4.27
N LYS A 171 9.95 8.99 -3.84
CA LYS A 171 10.23 9.60 -2.55
C LYS A 171 9.61 10.98 -2.44
N ASN A 172 9.80 11.85 -3.42
CA ASN A 172 9.21 13.20 -3.43
C ASN A 172 7.68 13.13 -3.40
N THR A 173 7.07 12.25 -4.19
CA THR A 173 5.63 12.02 -4.18
C THR A 173 5.12 11.64 -2.79
N LEU A 174 5.79 10.71 -2.11
CA LEU A 174 5.40 10.28 -0.76
C LEU A 174 5.62 11.39 0.28
N VAL A 175 6.72 12.14 0.19
CA VAL A 175 7.00 13.30 1.06
C VAL A 175 5.90 14.35 0.92
N ASP A 176 5.54 14.72 -0.30
CA ASP A 176 4.49 15.71 -0.56
C ASP A 176 3.13 15.28 0.02
N LYS A 177 2.78 13.99 -0.13
CA LYS A 177 1.53 13.43 0.40
C LYS A 177 1.55 13.36 1.93
N MET A 178 2.65 12.93 2.55
CA MET A 178 2.82 12.89 4.00
C MET A 178 2.80 14.27 4.64
N THR A 179 3.35 15.28 3.96
CA THR A 179 3.38 16.67 4.45
C THR A 179 1.98 17.22 4.70
N LYS A 180 0.96 16.76 3.95
CA LYS A 180 -0.45 17.14 4.15
C LYS A 180 -0.98 16.77 5.53
N LEU A 181 -0.38 15.77 6.19
CA LEU A 181 -0.79 15.33 7.52
C LEU A 181 -0.34 16.30 8.63
N ILE A 182 0.79 16.98 8.42
CA ILE A 182 1.43 17.83 9.44
C ILE A 182 1.21 19.33 9.24
N VAL A 183 0.76 19.74 8.04
CA VAL A 183 0.45 21.16 7.77
C VAL A 183 -0.85 21.54 8.49
N CYS A 184 -0.80 22.60 9.29
CA CYS A 184 -1.99 23.18 9.91
C CYS A 184 -2.85 23.88 8.85
N ASP A 185 -4.13 23.51 8.74
CA ASP A 185 -5.08 24.20 7.89
C ASP A 185 -5.46 25.56 8.54
N GLY A 186 -4.54 26.51 8.50
CA GLY A 186 -4.84 27.93 8.61
C GLY A 186 -5.20 28.51 9.99
N ALA A 187 -4.88 27.85 11.12
CA ALA A 187 -4.96 28.46 12.46
C ALA A 187 -4.03 27.75 13.44
N CYS A 188 -2.78 28.15 13.49
CA CYS A 188 -1.89 27.95 14.63
C CYS A 188 -1.74 29.25 15.39
#